data_a3c6dc3e5d434b0ab992ba88610f7b90
#
_entry.id   a3c6dc3e5d434b0ab992ba88610f7b90
#
_cell.length_a   1.000
_cell.length_b   1.000
_cell.length_c   1.000
_cell.angle_alpha   90.00
_cell.angle_beta   90.00
_cell.angle_gamma   90.00
#
_symmetry.space_group_name_H-M   'P 1'
#
loop_
_entity.id
_entity.type
_entity.pdbx_description
1 polymer ?
#
loop_
_entity_poly.entity_id
_entity_poly.type
_entity_poly.pdbx_seq_one_letter_code
_entity_poly.pdbx_strand_id
1 'polypeptide(L)'
;MSDVNTQNTFILYSKLLNLSKYSRSYLLNNIPKVHNDLKIHLADELYLLTKNVFSATNNKGNIRVKYLTECQTNINMIDYLLTSIKELKCLNNRNINNTISVLADIKNIIYGWKFNEEKNKY
;
A
#
# COMPACT_ATOMS: atom_id res chain seq x y z
N MET A 1 -3.72 15.50 19.77
CA MET A 1 -3.99 14.56 18.69
C MET A 1 -5.13 13.65 19.09
N SER A 2 -6.01 13.37 18.20
CA SER A 2 -7.16 12.53 18.53
C SER A 2 -6.79 11.07 18.59
N ASP A 3 -7.44 10.32 19.46
CA ASP A 3 -7.29 8.86 19.59
C ASP A 3 -7.69 8.15 18.30
N VAL A 4 -8.59 8.75 17.53
CA VAL A 4 -9.04 8.22 16.25
C VAL A 4 -7.86 8.08 15.27
N ASN A 5 -7.01 9.10 15.19
CA ASN A 5 -5.83 9.05 14.31
C ASN A 5 -4.83 8.00 14.76
N THR A 6 -4.66 7.83 16.06
CA THR A 6 -3.78 6.81 16.62
C THR A 6 -4.29 5.40 16.27
N GLN A 7 -5.59 5.16 16.41
CA GLN A 7 -6.20 3.89 16.05
C GLN A 7 -6.08 3.60 14.56
N ASN A 8 -6.35 4.58 13.72
CA ASN A 8 -6.25 4.44 12.27
C ASN A 8 -4.82 4.14 11.84
N THR A 9 -3.84 4.77 12.47
CA THR A 9 -2.42 4.52 12.21
C THR A 9 -2.06 3.08 12.58
N PHE A 10 -2.53 2.61 13.72
CA PHE A 10 -2.29 1.22 14.16
C PHE A 10 -2.90 0.22 13.17
N ILE A 11 -4.14 0.44 12.76
CA ILE A 11 -4.81 -0.42 11.78
C ILE A 11 -4.05 -0.39 10.46
N LEU A 12 -3.62 0.78 10.02
CA LEU A 12 -2.86 0.93 8.78
C LEU A 12 -1.55 0.14 8.82
N TYR A 13 -0.80 0.23 9.91
CA TYR A 13 0.44 -0.55 10.05
C TYR A 13 0.18 -2.05 9.99
N SER A 14 -0.89 -2.49 10.65
CA SER A 14 -1.30 -3.89 10.63
C SER A 14 -1.60 -4.36 9.20
N LYS A 15 -2.32 -3.54 8.43
CA LYS A 15 -2.63 -3.83 7.04
C LYS A 15 -1.39 -3.84 6.15
N LEU A 16 -0.45 -2.93 6.40
CA LEU A 16 0.82 -2.89 5.67
C LEU A 16 1.65 -4.15 5.92
N LEU A 17 1.68 -4.62 7.17
CA LEU A 17 2.35 -5.87 7.51
C LEU A 17 1.69 -7.06 6.81
N ASN A 18 0.36 -7.08 6.77
CA ASN A 18 -0.37 -8.13 6.06
C ASN A 18 -0.08 -8.10 4.56
N LEU A 19 -0.08 -6.91 3.96
CA LEU A 19 0.23 -6.74 2.54
C LEU A 19 1.63 -7.27 2.23
N SER A 20 2.61 -6.90 3.03
CA SER A 20 4.00 -7.37 2.89
C SER A 20 4.08 -8.88 3.04
N LYS A 21 3.41 -9.44 4.04
CA LYS A 21 3.41 -10.88 4.31
C LYS A 21 2.81 -11.66 3.14
N TYR A 22 1.65 -11.27 2.64
CA TYR A 22 1.02 -11.95 1.51
C TYR A 22 1.90 -11.85 0.26
N SER A 23 2.46 -10.67 -0.01
CA SER A 23 3.30 -10.47 -1.17
C SER A 23 4.55 -11.34 -1.11
N ARG A 24 5.23 -11.37 0.03
CA ARG A 24 6.46 -12.15 0.19
C ARG A 24 6.20 -13.65 0.20
N SER A 25 5.14 -14.09 0.88
CA SER A 25 4.87 -15.51 1.05
C SER A 25 4.29 -16.17 -0.20
N TYR A 26 3.47 -15.44 -0.95
CA TYR A 26 2.70 -16.05 -2.03
C TYR A 26 3.04 -15.51 -3.42
N LEU A 27 3.36 -14.22 -3.53
CA LEU A 27 3.55 -13.60 -4.85
C LEU A 27 5.00 -13.60 -5.28
N LEU A 28 5.89 -13.00 -4.48
CA LEU A 28 7.28 -12.76 -4.88
C LEU A 28 8.04 -14.06 -5.12
N ASN A 29 7.71 -15.11 -4.38
CA ASN A 29 8.38 -16.39 -4.52
C ASN A 29 7.93 -17.20 -5.73
N ASN A 30 6.77 -16.87 -6.30
CA ASN A 30 6.14 -17.67 -7.34
C ASN A 30 6.12 -16.97 -8.70
N ILE A 31 6.66 -15.77 -8.80
CA ILE A 31 6.78 -15.08 -10.09
C ILE A 31 7.95 -15.69 -10.85
N PRO A 32 7.72 -16.17 -12.09
CA PRO A 32 8.79 -16.76 -12.90
C PRO A 32 9.93 -15.78 -13.16
N LYS A 33 11.16 -16.30 -13.28
CA LYS A 33 12.35 -15.47 -13.47
C LYS A 33 12.28 -14.56 -14.70
N VAL A 34 11.55 -14.99 -15.73
CA VAL A 34 11.39 -14.17 -16.94
C VAL A 34 10.65 -12.87 -16.64
N HIS A 35 9.89 -12.81 -15.54
CA HIS A 35 9.15 -11.62 -15.10
C HIS A 35 9.76 -11.01 -13.85
N ASN A 36 11.06 -11.14 -13.67
CA ASN A 36 11.75 -10.65 -12.47
C ASN A 36 11.64 -9.14 -12.29
N ASP A 37 11.46 -8.40 -13.38
CA ASP A 37 11.20 -6.96 -13.35
C ASP A 37 9.94 -6.62 -12.55
N LEU A 38 8.85 -7.37 -12.75
CA LEU A 38 7.62 -7.17 -11.99
C LEU A 38 7.83 -7.42 -10.50
N LYS A 39 8.60 -8.46 -10.18
CA LYS A 39 8.94 -8.81 -8.81
C LYS A 39 9.71 -7.68 -8.12
N ILE A 40 10.73 -7.16 -8.77
CA ILE A 40 11.57 -6.09 -8.23
C ILE A 40 10.75 -4.84 -8.01
N HIS A 41 9.97 -4.42 -9.01
CA HIS A 41 9.15 -3.22 -8.90
C HIS A 41 8.08 -3.34 -7.84
N LEU A 42 7.46 -4.52 -7.71
CA LEU A 42 6.47 -4.72 -6.66
C LEU A 42 7.11 -4.58 -5.27
N ALA A 43 8.27 -5.21 -5.06
CA ALA A 43 8.98 -5.11 -3.79
C ALA A 43 9.34 -3.65 -3.47
N ASP A 44 9.84 -2.91 -4.46
CA ASP A 44 10.21 -1.50 -4.29
C ASP A 44 9.00 -0.64 -3.93
N GLU A 45 7.87 -0.82 -4.62
CA GLU A 45 6.66 -0.03 -4.35
C GLU A 45 6.10 -0.32 -2.97
N LEU A 46 6.18 -1.56 -2.50
CA LEU A 46 5.77 -1.90 -1.14
C LEU A 46 6.60 -1.17 -0.10
N TYR A 47 7.92 -1.10 -0.29
CA TYR A 47 8.81 -0.34 0.60
C TYR A 47 8.52 1.15 0.56
N LEU A 48 8.31 1.70 -0.63
CA LEU A 48 8.01 3.12 -0.79
C LEU A 48 6.69 3.49 -0.14
N LEU A 49 5.68 2.66 -0.28
CA LEU A 49 4.40 2.87 0.38
C LEU A 49 4.59 2.92 1.89
N THR A 50 5.29 1.95 2.46
CA THR A 50 5.55 1.88 3.90
C THR A 50 6.34 3.10 4.37
N LYS A 51 7.37 3.49 3.64
CA LYS A 51 8.20 4.66 3.96
C LYS A 51 7.35 5.93 3.95
N ASN A 52 6.50 6.10 2.95
CA ASN A 52 5.66 7.28 2.83
C ASN A 52 4.60 7.34 3.93
N VAL A 53 4.09 6.19 4.38
CA VAL A 53 3.18 6.15 5.54
C VAL A 53 3.91 6.63 6.79
N PHE A 54 5.14 6.18 7.04
CA PHE A 54 5.93 6.66 8.17
C PHE A 54 6.19 8.16 8.08
N SER A 55 6.52 8.65 6.89
CA SER A 55 6.74 10.08 6.68
C SER A 55 5.46 10.88 6.95
N ALA A 56 4.32 10.39 6.51
CA ALA A 56 3.04 11.04 6.79
C ALA A 56 2.73 11.04 8.28
N THR A 57 3.02 9.95 8.98
CA THR A 57 2.81 9.86 10.43
C THR A 57 3.63 10.90 11.19
N ASN A 58 4.85 11.15 10.75
CA ASN A 58 5.80 12.03 11.44
C ASN A 58 5.66 13.50 11.07
N ASN A 59 4.72 13.85 10.21
CA ASN A 59 4.50 15.22 9.75
C ASN A 59 3.05 15.63 9.90
N LYS A 60 2.76 16.91 9.68
CA LYS A 60 1.41 17.47 9.80
C LYS A 60 1.15 18.43 8.64
N GLY A 61 -0.12 18.74 8.42
CA GLY A 61 -0.53 19.77 7.45
C GLY A 61 -0.17 19.42 6.03
N ASN A 62 0.33 20.40 5.31
CA ASN A 62 0.66 20.22 3.87
C ASN A 62 1.73 19.17 3.63
N ILE A 63 2.67 19.03 4.55
CA ILE A 63 3.74 18.02 4.42
C ILE A 63 3.14 16.62 4.50
N ARG A 64 2.23 16.41 5.45
CA ARG A 64 1.52 15.13 5.57
C ARG A 64 0.71 14.85 4.31
N VAL A 65 -0.02 15.85 3.80
CA VAL A 65 -0.81 15.70 2.57
C VAL A 65 0.07 15.29 1.41
N LYS A 66 1.26 15.87 1.30
CA LYS A 66 2.23 15.50 0.27
C LYS A 66 2.58 14.01 0.34
N TYR A 67 2.91 13.51 1.52
CA TYR A 67 3.27 12.11 1.67
C TYR A 67 2.09 11.17 1.47
N LEU A 68 0.88 11.59 1.88
CA LEU A 68 -0.32 10.80 1.61
C LEU A 68 -0.63 10.73 0.12
N THR A 69 -0.36 11.81 -0.61
CA THR A 69 -0.49 11.81 -2.07
C THR A 69 0.51 10.85 -2.72
N GLU A 70 1.74 10.82 -2.21
CA GLU A 70 2.73 9.85 -2.69
C GLU A 70 2.31 8.41 -2.38
N CYS A 71 1.68 8.18 -1.21
CA CYS A 71 1.09 6.88 -0.90
C CYS A 71 0.06 6.46 -1.93
N GLN A 72 -0.80 7.38 -2.35
CA GLN A 72 -1.81 7.09 -3.37
C GLN A 72 -1.17 6.65 -4.69
N THR A 73 -0.09 7.29 -5.07
CA THR A 73 0.66 6.89 -6.28
C THR A 73 1.28 5.51 -6.12
N ASN A 74 1.87 5.22 -4.96
CA ASN A 74 2.41 3.89 -4.68
C ASN A 74 1.31 2.82 -4.76
N ILE A 75 0.15 3.10 -4.19
CA ILE A 75 -0.99 2.17 -4.20
C ILE A 75 -1.44 1.90 -5.63
N ASN A 76 -1.56 2.95 -6.44
CA ASN A 76 -1.95 2.81 -7.85
C ASN A 76 -0.94 1.95 -8.61
N MET A 77 0.35 2.14 -8.34
CA MET A 77 1.40 1.37 -9.00
C MET A 77 1.37 -0.09 -8.55
N ILE A 78 1.16 -0.34 -7.26
CA ILE A 78 1.04 -1.69 -6.73
C ILE A 78 -0.15 -2.40 -7.36
N ASP A 79 -1.29 -1.72 -7.45
CA ASP A 79 -2.48 -2.26 -8.08
C ASP A 79 -2.23 -2.64 -9.54
N TYR A 80 -1.55 -1.77 -10.28
CA TYR A 80 -1.15 -2.05 -11.66
C TYR A 80 -0.27 -3.28 -11.74
N LEU A 81 0.73 -3.40 -10.87
CA LEU A 81 1.64 -4.55 -10.85
C LEU A 81 0.91 -5.84 -10.50
N LEU A 82 0.02 -5.79 -9.51
CA LEU A 82 -0.78 -6.97 -9.14
C LEU A 82 -1.69 -7.41 -10.28
N THR A 83 -2.28 -6.47 -10.98
CA THR A 83 -3.11 -6.77 -12.14
C THR A 83 -2.28 -7.40 -13.26
N SER A 84 -1.08 -6.88 -13.50
CA SER A 84 -0.15 -7.44 -14.49
C SER A 84 0.23 -8.87 -14.13
N ILE A 85 0.51 -9.13 -12.85
CA ILE A 85 0.86 -10.46 -12.37
C ILE A 85 -0.32 -11.41 -12.54
N LYS A 86 -1.53 -10.94 -12.26
CA LYS A 86 -2.75 -11.73 -12.42
C LYS A 86 -2.96 -12.15 -13.88
N GLU A 87 -2.66 -11.26 -14.81
CA GLU A 87 -2.79 -11.52 -16.24
C GLU A 87 -1.83 -12.60 -16.73
N LEU A 88 -0.70 -12.80 -16.06
CA LEU A 88 0.26 -13.85 -16.40
C LEU A 88 -0.27 -15.25 -16.09
N LYS A 89 -1.28 -15.36 -15.24
CA LYS A 89 -1.91 -16.64 -14.85
C LYS A 89 -0.92 -17.66 -14.28
N CYS A 90 0.17 -17.17 -13.70
CA CYS A 90 1.21 -18.02 -13.10
C CYS A 90 0.98 -18.23 -11.60
N LEU A 91 0.01 -17.55 -11.00
CA LEU A 91 -0.27 -17.62 -9.58
C LEU A 91 -1.74 -17.93 -9.32
N ASN A 92 -1.99 -18.41 -8.11
CA ASN A 92 -3.35 -18.69 -7.65
C ASN A 92 -4.12 -17.38 -7.52
N ASN A 93 -5.27 -17.30 -8.20
CA ASN A 93 -6.13 -16.10 -8.16
C ASN A 93 -6.57 -15.73 -6.76
N ARG A 94 -6.81 -16.73 -5.91
CA ARG A 94 -7.23 -16.49 -4.53
C ARG A 94 -6.19 -15.67 -3.76
N ASN A 95 -4.93 -16.01 -3.90
CA ASN A 95 -3.84 -15.30 -3.21
C ASN A 95 -3.68 -13.88 -3.74
N ILE A 96 -3.78 -13.70 -5.05
CA ILE A 96 -3.71 -12.37 -5.66
C ILE A 96 -4.90 -11.53 -5.21
N ASN A 97 -6.10 -12.08 -5.23
CA ASN A 97 -7.32 -11.36 -4.84
C ASN A 97 -7.29 -10.97 -3.37
N ASN A 98 -6.74 -11.83 -2.49
CA ASN A 98 -6.55 -11.49 -1.08
C ASN A 98 -5.62 -10.29 -0.93
N THR A 99 -4.55 -10.26 -1.69
CA THR A 99 -3.59 -9.15 -1.66
C THR A 99 -4.24 -7.85 -2.15
N ILE A 100 -5.01 -7.94 -3.24
CA ILE A 100 -5.75 -6.78 -3.78
C ILE A 100 -6.76 -6.26 -2.77
N SER A 101 -7.43 -7.17 -2.05
CA SER A 101 -8.41 -6.79 -1.01
C SER A 101 -7.74 -6.01 0.13
N VAL A 102 -6.58 -6.47 0.60
CA VAL A 102 -5.81 -5.75 1.64
C VAL A 102 -5.38 -4.38 1.12
N LEU A 103 -4.94 -4.32 -0.12
CA LEU A 103 -4.55 -3.05 -0.75
C LEU A 103 -5.72 -2.07 -0.82
N ALA A 104 -6.92 -2.56 -1.13
CA ALA A 104 -8.13 -1.74 -1.16
C ALA A 104 -8.45 -1.15 0.22
N ASP A 105 -8.26 -1.93 1.28
CA ASP A 105 -8.46 -1.44 2.65
C ASP A 105 -7.46 -0.32 2.97
N ILE A 106 -6.20 -0.51 2.60
CA ILE A 106 -5.16 0.50 2.80
C ILE A 106 -5.50 1.77 2.02
N LYS A 107 -5.93 1.62 0.78
CA LYS A 107 -6.35 2.73 -0.06
C LYS A 107 -7.43 3.57 0.61
N ASN A 108 -8.45 2.92 1.16
CA ASN A 108 -9.55 3.62 1.82
C ASN A 108 -9.08 4.37 3.07
N ILE A 109 -8.19 3.79 3.85
CA ILE A 109 -7.64 4.45 5.04
C ILE A 109 -6.82 5.68 4.63
N ILE A 110 -5.98 5.56 3.62
CA ILE A 110 -5.13 6.67 3.13
C ILE A 110 -6.01 7.81 2.59
N TYR A 111 -7.02 7.49 1.79
CA TYR A 111 -7.94 8.50 1.26
C TYR A 111 -8.67 9.25 2.38
N GLY A 112 -9.19 8.53 3.36
CA GLY A 112 -9.87 9.13 4.49
C GLY A 112 -8.93 10.02 5.31
N TRP A 113 -7.72 9.55 5.56
CA TRP A 113 -6.72 10.31 6.31
C TRP A 113 -6.34 11.60 5.58
N LYS A 114 -6.08 11.50 4.27
CA LYS A 114 -5.75 12.67 3.45
C LYS A 114 -6.90 13.68 3.44
N PHE A 115 -8.12 13.20 3.25
CA PHE A 115 -9.31 14.06 3.26
C PHE A 115 -9.42 14.82 4.58
N ASN A 116 -9.25 14.13 5.71
CA ASN A 116 -9.34 14.76 7.02
C ASN A 116 -8.23 15.78 7.24
N GLU A 117 -7.02 15.49 6.80
CA GLU A 117 -5.89 16.41 6.93
C GLU A 117 -6.11 17.67 6.10
N GLU A 118 -6.62 17.53 4.89
CA GLU A 118 -6.93 18.68 4.03
C GLU A 118 -8.06 19.53 4.61
N LYS A 119 -9.07 18.89 5.18
CA LYS A 119 -10.20 19.56 5.82
C LYS A 119 -9.77 20.36 7.05
N ASN A 120 -8.80 19.86 7.80
CA ASN A 120 -8.35 20.46 9.06
C ASN A 120 -7.36 21.62 8.86
N LYS A 121 -7.08 22.01 7.63
CA LYS A 121 -6.21 23.15 7.35
C LYS A 121 -6.81 24.48 7.79
N TYR A 122 -8.09 24.52 7.93
CA TYR A 122 -8.81 25.75 8.28
C TYR A 122 -9.36 25.67 9.71
#